data_3898c503c5ae34aea4e83f6638b64a98
#
_entry.id   3898c503c5ae34aea4e83f6638b64a98
#
_cell.length_a   1.000
_cell.length_b   1.000
_cell.length_c   1.000
_cell.angle_alpha   90.00
_cell.angle_beta   90.00
_cell.angle_gamma   90.00
#
_symmetry.space_group_name_H-M   'P 1'
#
loop_
_entity.id
_entity.type
_entity.pdbx_description
1 polymer ?
#
loop_
_entity_poly.entity_id
_entity_poly.type
_entity_poly.pdbx_seq_one_letter_code
_entity_poly.pdbx_strand_id
1 'polypeptide(L)'
;MIHAPLDLTIIIPNYNTRTLLRNCIESIYRYTDGITFEIICVDGNSPDGSAQMLAAEFPKVVLVRNAANESYARSVNQGLRLSQGRYACLLDSDTLLIENALAPLVRFLDEHSDAAVCGPKLLNPDGSIQHHIRSFPGLSVFFLQTLNWHKLFPHNRRMNRYYNTDFDYSRVRVVESIGTSAYVMRRSTWETVGLLDENFRWSMPDIAYNYTLHKRGYKLYYVPSVSVVHFGGQTASQNVLRALREQCSALIYFSERYDYFGTGRFIKALVRFGVYVRYYSKVLGYYLSSDKRVIKGPGAPPREIAAQMLAENAGSHPASNKKRDKVPVGSLTQPGSDA
;
A
#
# COMPACT_ATOMS: atom_id res chain seq x y z
N MET A 1 22.39 8.70 26.05
CA MET A 1 22.11 7.33 25.57
C MET A 1 21.87 7.44 24.08
N ILE A 2 22.72 6.82 23.27
CA ILE A 2 22.51 6.73 21.83
C ILE A 2 21.36 5.73 21.66
N HIS A 3 20.16 6.20 21.38
CA HIS A 3 19.05 5.31 21.03
C HIS A 3 19.46 4.55 19.77
N ALA A 4 19.34 3.23 19.79
CA ALA A 4 19.49 2.42 18.58
C ALA A 4 18.53 2.99 17.51
N PRO A 5 18.99 3.12 16.26
CA PRO A 5 18.13 3.63 15.21
C PRO A 5 16.89 2.75 15.07
N LEU A 6 15.70 3.34 14.90
CA LEU A 6 14.48 2.59 14.62
C LEU A 6 14.65 1.77 13.34
N ASP A 7 14.15 0.54 13.36
CA ASP A 7 14.20 -0.32 12.19
C ASP A 7 13.21 0.14 11.13
N LEU A 8 11.95 0.39 11.52
CA LEU A 8 10.86 0.61 10.59
C LEU A 8 9.98 1.79 10.99
N THR A 9 9.67 2.67 10.06
CA THR A 9 8.54 3.61 10.15
C THR A 9 7.39 3.09 9.31
N ILE A 10 6.22 2.85 9.91
CA ILE A 10 5.01 2.43 9.21
C ILE A 10 4.17 3.67 8.93
N ILE A 11 3.96 3.99 7.66
CA ILE A 11 3.24 5.17 7.19
C ILE A 11 1.87 4.73 6.69
N ILE A 12 0.81 5.25 7.31
CA ILE A 12 -0.58 4.90 7.00
C ILE A 12 -1.33 6.15 6.57
N PRO A 13 -1.50 6.38 5.25
CA PRO A 13 -2.44 7.38 4.76
C PRO A 13 -3.87 6.96 5.09
N ASN A 14 -4.65 7.86 5.67
CA ASN A 14 -6.03 7.58 6.08
C ASN A 14 -7.01 8.62 5.56
N TYR A 15 -8.15 8.17 5.05
CA TYR A 15 -9.31 8.99 4.79
C TYR A 15 -10.61 8.20 4.92
N ASN A 16 -11.39 8.52 5.95
CA ASN A 16 -12.74 7.98 6.17
C ASN A 16 -12.80 6.43 6.25
N THR A 17 -11.82 5.82 6.93
CA THR A 17 -11.72 4.36 7.13
C THR A 17 -11.54 3.97 8.59
N ARG A 18 -12.18 4.67 9.54
CA ARG A 18 -11.99 4.53 10.99
C ARG A 18 -11.90 3.09 11.48
N THR A 19 -12.84 2.22 11.10
CA THR A 19 -12.89 0.84 11.57
C THR A 19 -11.74 0.00 10.99
N LEU A 20 -11.44 0.18 9.71
CA LEU A 20 -10.34 -0.52 9.04
C LEU A 20 -9.00 -0.06 9.59
N LEU A 21 -8.83 1.26 9.77
CA LEU A 21 -7.62 1.82 10.38
C LEU A 21 -7.37 1.26 11.79
N ARG A 22 -8.42 1.17 12.64
CA ARG A 22 -8.30 0.55 13.95
C ARG A 22 -7.79 -0.88 13.86
N ASN A 23 -8.43 -1.70 13.03
CA ASN A 23 -8.06 -3.10 12.84
C ASN A 23 -6.63 -3.24 12.28
N CYS A 24 -6.25 -2.38 11.34
CA CYS A 24 -4.90 -2.32 10.79
C CYS A 24 -3.87 -2.09 11.89
N ILE A 25 -4.03 -1.05 12.71
CA ILE A 25 -3.10 -0.70 13.79
C ILE A 25 -3.06 -1.79 14.87
N GLU A 26 -4.21 -2.34 15.27
CA GLU A 26 -4.26 -3.47 16.21
C GLU A 26 -3.49 -4.68 15.67
N SER A 27 -3.62 -4.98 14.38
CA SER A 27 -2.89 -6.08 13.75
C SER A 27 -1.38 -5.84 13.73
N ILE A 28 -0.94 -4.60 13.49
CA ILE A 28 0.48 -4.22 13.55
C ILE A 28 1.03 -4.51 14.96
N TYR A 29 0.39 -4.00 16.02
CA TYR A 29 0.84 -4.23 17.39
C TYR A 29 0.78 -5.70 17.80
N ARG A 30 -0.17 -6.47 17.27
CA ARG A 30 -0.34 -7.89 17.58
C ARG A 30 0.73 -8.76 16.94
N TYR A 31 1.07 -8.50 15.68
CA TYR A 31 1.86 -9.42 14.86
C TYR A 31 3.28 -8.95 14.56
N THR A 32 3.64 -7.69 14.86
CA THR A 32 5.01 -7.22 14.61
C THR A 32 5.88 -7.46 15.82
N ASP A 33 6.87 -8.34 15.68
CA ASP A 33 7.84 -8.67 16.72
C ASP A 33 9.24 -8.80 16.12
N GLY A 34 10.28 -8.59 16.95
CA GLY A 34 11.68 -8.76 16.57
C GLY A 34 12.29 -7.58 15.81
N ILE A 35 11.58 -6.45 15.70
CA ILE A 35 12.08 -5.16 15.18
C ILE A 35 11.54 -4.00 16.01
N THR A 36 12.25 -2.87 15.97
CA THR A 36 11.78 -1.60 16.55
C THR A 36 11.01 -0.81 15.49
N PHE A 37 9.84 -0.26 15.85
CA PHE A 37 9.04 0.49 14.88
C PHE A 37 8.28 1.65 15.49
N GLU A 38 7.93 2.60 14.66
CA GLU A 38 6.96 3.66 14.88
C GLU A 38 5.83 3.60 13.84
N ILE A 39 4.68 4.16 14.18
CA ILE A 39 3.55 4.32 13.26
C ILE A 39 3.27 5.80 13.09
N ILE A 40 3.22 6.25 11.84
CA ILE A 40 2.80 7.60 11.45
C ILE A 40 1.51 7.46 10.65
N CYS A 41 0.40 7.93 11.19
CA CYS A 41 -0.87 8.01 10.47
C CYS A 41 -1.08 9.43 9.95
N VAL A 42 -1.28 9.56 8.63
CA VAL A 42 -1.56 10.83 7.98
C VAL A 42 -3.03 10.88 7.61
N ASP A 43 -3.81 11.61 8.41
CA ASP A 43 -5.25 11.72 8.27
C ASP A 43 -5.65 12.90 7.36
N GLY A 44 -6.39 12.60 6.32
CA GLY A 44 -6.89 13.57 5.33
C GLY A 44 -8.11 14.39 5.79
N ASN A 45 -8.21 14.72 7.07
CA ASN A 45 -9.37 15.38 7.68
C ASN A 45 -10.63 14.52 7.60
N SER A 46 -10.53 13.31 8.11
CA SER A 46 -11.62 12.33 8.08
C SER A 46 -12.80 12.78 8.95
N PRO A 47 -14.03 12.83 8.40
CA PRO A 47 -15.23 13.18 9.16
C PRO A 47 -15.76 12.03 10.04
N ASP A 48 -15.24 10.81 9.91
CA ASP A 48 -15.72 9.59 10.57
C ASP A 48 -15.23 9.39 12.01
N GLY A 49 -14.45 10.34 12.54
CA GLY A 49 -13.86 10.25 13.87
C GLY A 49 -12.56 9.42 13.95
N SER A 50 -11.89 9.16 12.82
CA SER A 50 -10.59 8.47 12.78
C SER A 50 -9.54 9.13 13.67
N ALA A 51 -9.40 10.47 13.59
CA ALA A 51 -8.40 11.21 14.36
C ALA A 51 -8.66 11.12 15.88
N GLN A 52 -9.93 11.22 16.29
CA GLN A 52 -10.34 11.09 17.70
C GLN A 52 -10.08 9.67 18.23
N MET A 53 -10.38 8.66 17.42
CA MET A 53 -10.11 7.26 17.75
C MET A 53 -8.60 7.02 17.96
N LEU A 54 -7.75 7.56 17.06
CA LEU A 54 -6.30 7.44 17.20
C LEU A 54 -5.78 8.08 18.48
N ALA A 55 -6.24 9.30 18.80
CA ALA A 55 -5.82 9.99 20.03
C ALA A 55 -6.24 9.26 21.30
N ALA A 56 -7.41 8.62 21.30
CA ALA A 56 -7.94 7.93 22.47
C ALA A 56 -7.39 6.51 22.66
N GLU A 57 -7.24 5.75 21.58
CA GLU A 57 -6.95 4.31 21.64
C GLU A 57 -5.46 3.99 21.33
N PHE A 58 -4.78 4.84 20.56
CA PHE A 58 -3.41 4.61 20.10
C PHE A 58 -2.48 5.82 20.32
N PRO A 59 -2.26 6.26 21.56
CA PRO A 59 -1.49 7.47 21.88
C PRO A 59 -0.02 7.44 21.44
N LYS A 60 0.51 6.26 21.10
CA LYS A 60 1.86 6.09 20.56
C LYS A 60 1.95 6.31 19.04
N VAL A 61 0.82 6.36 18.34
CA VAL A 61 0.79 6.66 16.91
C VAL A 61 0.98 8.15 16.69
N VAL A 62 1.95 8.50 15.86
CA VAL A 62 2.16 9.90 15.43
C VAL A 62 1.05 10.26 14.45
N LEU A 63 0.14 11.13 14.87
CA LEU A 63 -0.96 11.59 14.03
C LEU A 63 -0.59 12.92 13.34
N VAL A 64 -0.54 12.88 12.01
CA VAL A 64 -0.48 14.08 11.15
C VAL A 64 -1.89 14.35 10.64
N ARG A 65 -2.49 15.47 11.06
CA ARG A 65 -3.84 15.83 10.65
C ARG A 65 -3.81 16.94 9.61
N ASN A 66 -4.23 16.65 8.40
CA ASN A 66 -4.34 17.62 7.32
C ASN A 66 -5.61 18.47 7.46
N ALA A 67 -5.61 19.66 6.87
CA ALA A 67 -6.80 20.53 6.82
C ALA A 67 -7.86 20.04 5.81
N ALA A 68 -7.45 19.23 4.83
CA ALA A 68 -8.31 18.68 3.79
C ALA A 68 -7.78 17.30 3.33
N ASN A 69 -8.62 16.56 2.58
CA ASN A 69 -8.22 15.33 1.96
C ASN A 69 -7.25 15.60 0.80
N GLU A 70 -5.97 15.44 1.10
CA GLU A 70 -4.88 15.61 0.15
C GLU A 70 -4.67 14.34 -0.70
N SER A 71 -3.75 14.40 -1.68
CA SER A 71 -3.44 13.22 -2.49
C SER A 71 -2.73 12.14 -1.67
N TYR A 72 -2.85 10.88 -2.11
CA TYR A 72 -2.11 9.74 -1.54
C TYR A 72 -0.61 10.03 -1.49
N ALA A 73 -0.02 10.47 -2.62
CA ALA A 73 1.40 10.81 -2.69
C ALA A 73 1.82 11.85 -1.66
N ARG A 74 1.01 12.89 -1.46
CA ARG A 74 1.29 13.94 -0.50
C ARG A 74 1.26 13.43 0.94
N SER A 75 0.27 12.61 1.28
CA SER A 75 0.15 11.98 2.60
C SER A 75 1.34 11.04 2.87
N VAL A 76 1.72 10.20 1.90
CA VAL A 76 2.91 9.36 2.01
C VAL A 76 4.18 10.19 2.20
N ASN A 77 4.35 11.24 1.42
CA ASN A 77 5.52 12.12 1.51
C ASN A 77 5.63 12.85 2.84
N GLN A 78 4.51 13.25 3.45
CA GLN A 78 4.50 13.80 4.81
C GLN A 78 5.04 12.78 5.82
N GLY A 79 4.58 11.53 5.73
CA GLY A 79 5.09 10.44 6.56
C GLY A 79 6.58 10.15 6.34
N LEU A 80 7.04 10.12 5.07
CA LEU A 80 8.45 9.90 4.74
C LEU A 80 9.37 11.00 5.27
N ARG A 81 8.93 12.27 5.26
CA ARG A 81 9.69 13.39 5.83
C ARG A 81 9.82 13.31 7.35
N LEU A 82 8.88 12.72 8.05
CA LEU A 82 8.88 12.54 9.50
C LEU A 82 9.50 11.21 9.94
N SER A 83 9.70 10.28 9.03
CA SER A 83 10.21 8.93 9.28
C SER A 83 11.57 8.94 9.96
N GLN A 84 11.75 8.11 11.01
CA GLN A 84 13.00 7.90 11.74
C GLN A 84 13.60 6.51 11.48
N GLY A 85 12.83 5.56 10.95
CA GLY A 85 13.27 4.20 10.66
C GLY A 85 14.35 4.10 9.58
N ARG A 86 15.20 3.07 9.65
CA ARG A 86 16.13 2.68 8.56
C ARG A 86 15.37 2.31 7.28
N TYR A 87 14.14 1.85 7.46
CA TYR A 87 13.18 1.50 6.42
C TYR A 87 11.87 2.23 6.65
N ALA A 88 11.09 2.41 5.57
CA ALA A 88 9.71 2.87 5.64
C ALA A 88 8.79 1.82 5.03
N CYS A 89 7.70 1.49 5.72
CA CYS A 89 6.61 0.68 5.20
C CYS A 89 5.45 1.60 4.81
N LEU A 90 5.12 1.67 3.53
CA LEU A 90 3.86 2.25 3.08
C LEU A 90 2.78 1.18 3.27
N LEU A 91 1.77 1.48 4.07
CA LEU A 91 0.72 0.53 4.43
C LEU A 91 -0.64 1.20 4.28
N ASP A 92 -1.52 0.61 3.48
CA ASP A 92 -2.88 1.14 3.32
C ASP A 92 -3.70 0.90 4.60
N SER A 93 -4.56 1.85 4.98
CA SER A 93 -5.39 1.77 6.18
C SER A 93 -6.43 0.63 6.14
N ASP A 94 -6.64 0.02 4.98
CA ASP A 94 -7.49 -1.14 4.75
C ASP A 94 -6.69 -2.44 4.56
N THR A 95 -5.52 -2.55 5.21
CA THR A 95 -4.73 -3.77 5.30
C THR A 95 -4.86 -4.42 6.67
N LEU A 96 -4.58 -5.72 6.74
CA LEU A 96 -4.58 -6.49 7.97
C LEU A 96 -3.39 -7.45 7.98
N LEU A 97 -2.53 -7.32 8.99
CA LEU A 97 -1.50 -8.30 9.24
C LEU A 97 -2.14 -9.54 9.89
N ILE A 98 -1.81 -10.72 9.40
CA ILE A 98 -2.29 -12.01 9.92
C ILE A 98 -1.16 -12.85 10.52
N GLU A 99 0.06 -12.41 10.32
CA GLU A 99 1.31 -13.00 10.80
C GLU A 99 2.39 -11.92 10.96
N ASN A 100 3.55 -12.26 11.51
CA ASN A 100 4.69 -11.34 11.57
C ASN A 100 5.25 -11.13 10.15
N ALA A 101 4.65 -10.21 9.39
CA ALA A 101 5.06 -9.95 8.02
C ALA A 101 6.16 -8.89 7.91
N LEU A 102 6.19 -7.90 8.80
CA LEU A 102 7.08 -6.74 8.65
C LEU A 102 8.54 -7.06 9.00
N ALA A 103 8.78 -7.81 10.07
CA ALA A 103 10.14 -8.14 10.48
C ALA A 103 10.89 -9.00 9.44
N PRO A 104 10.30 -10.02 8.80
CA PRO A 104 10.95 -10.74 7.71
C PRO A 104 11.24 -9.87 6.48
N LEU A 105 10.39 -8.88 6.16
CA LEU A 105 10.65 -7.95 5.06
C LEU A 105 11.83 -7.01 5.37
N VAL A 106 11.95 -6.54 6.61
CA VAL A 106 13.11 -5.75 7.08
C VAL A 106 14.38 -6.59 6.97
N ARG A 107 14.37 -7.85 7.49
CA ARG A 107 15.51 -8.76 7.38
C ARG A 107 15.88 -9.06 5.92
N PHE A 108 14.88 -9.25 5.06
CA PHE A 108 15.13 -9.43 3.63
C PHE A 108 15.92 -8.26 3.04
N LEU A 109 15.55 -7.03 3.38
CA LEU A 109 16.29 -5.85 2.94
C LEU A 109 17.68 -5.76 3.58
N ASP A 110 17.87 -6.18 4.82
CA ASP A 110 19.22 -6.25 5.46
C ASP A 110 20.13 -7.23 4.72
N GLU A 111 19.61 -8.39 4.31
CA GLU A 111 20.35 -9.47 3.63
C GLU A 111 20.58 -9.18 2.13
N HIS A 112 19.77 -8.34 1.50
CA HIS A 112 19.82 -8.03 0.07
C HIS A 112 20.13 -6.56 -0.16
N SER A 113 21.42 -6.21 -0.17
CA SER A 113 21.86 -4.80 -0.33
C SER A 113 21.47 -4.17 -1.67
N ASP A 114 21.20 -4.98 -2.70
CA ASP A 114 20.74 -4.57 -4.02
C ASP A 114 19.21 -4.31 -4.07
N ALA A 115 18.46 -4.70 -3.04
CA ALA A 115 17.04 -4.46 -2.92
C ALA A 115 16.76 -3.04 -2.41
N ALA A 116 16.15 -2.22 -3.23
CA ALA A 116 15.64 -0.90 -2.83
C ALA A 116 14.30 -1.00 -2.10
N VAL A 117 13.49 -1.97 -2.52
CA VAL A 117 12.11 -2.20 -2.10
C VAL A 117 11.81 -3.68 -2.04
N CYS A 118 10.99 -4.07 -1.08
CA CYS A 118 10.33 -5.36 -1.11
C CYS A 118 8.86 -5.26 -0.66
N GLY A 119 8.05 -6.25 -1.07
CA GLY A 119 6.66 -6.36 -0.64
C GLY A 119 6.21 -7.80 -0.52
N PRO A 120 5.25 -8.09 0.37
CA PRO A 120 4.75 -9.42 0.69
C PRO A 120 3.78 -9.94 -0.36
N LYS A 121 3.32 -11.17 -0.17
CA LYS A 121 2.12 -11.68 -0.81
C LYS A 121 0.90 -10.92 -0.29
N LEU A 122 0.12 -10.33 -1.19
CA LEU A 122 -1.18 -9.78 -0.82
C LEU A 122 -2.27 -10.83 -1.02
N LEU A 123 -3.18 -10.90 -0.04
CA LEU A 123 -4.36 -11.75 -0.08
C LEU A 123 -5.62 -10.88 -0.13
N ASN A 124 -6.60 -11.36 -0.86
CA ASN A 124 -7.98 -10.88 -0.74
C ASN A 124 -8.56 -11.37 0.60
N PRO A 125 -9.67 -10.77 1.08
CA PRO A 125 -10.32 -11.22 2.33
C PRO A 125 -10.82 -12.67 2.32
N ASP A 126 -11.02 -13.26 1.16
CA ASP A 126 -11.38 -14.66 0.99
C ASP A 126 -10.17 -15.62 0.99
N GLY A 127 -8.96 -15.09 1.22
CA GLY A 127 -7.70 -15.85 1.23
C GLY A 127 -7.11 -16.08 -0.17
N SER A 128 -7.77 -15.70 -1.25
CA SER A 128 -7.22 -15.80 -2.59
C SER A 128 -6.09 -14.79 -2.81
N ILE A 129 -5.15 -15.10 -3.72
CA ILE A 129 -4.03 -14.20 -4.03
C ILE A 129 -4.57 -12.93 -4.70
N GLN A 130 -4.19 -11.77 -4.14
CA GLN A 130 -4.45 -10.49 -4.78
C GLN A 130 -3.31 -10.16 -5.76
N HIS A 131 -3.66 -10.04 -7.05
CA HIS A 131 -2.68 -9.74 -8.09
C HIS A 131 -2.27 -8.27 -8.04
N HIS A 132 -1.14 -7.96 -7.42
CA HIS A 132 -0.62 -6.59 -7.23
C HIS A 132 0.72 -6.33 -7.93
N ILE A 133 1.31 -7.35 -8.53
CA ILE A 133 2.53 -7.23 -9.33
C ILE A 133 2.15 -6.76 -10.74
N ARG A 134 2.85 -5.73 -11.24
CA ARG A 134 2.64 -5.15 -12.55
C ARG A 134 3.94 -5.09 -13.34
N SER A 135 3.83 -5.05 -14.66
CA SER A 135 4.97 -4.79 -15.55
C SER A 135 4.71 -3.54 -16.37
N PHE A 136 5.77 -2.97 -16.92
CA PHE A 136 5.69 -1.79 -17.76
C PHE A 136 5.52 -2.19 -19.24
N PRO A 137 4.30 -2.14 -19.81
CA PRO A 137 4.04 -2.55 -21.19
C PRO A 137 4.45 -1.48 -22.18
N GLY A 138 4.89 -1.92 -23.36
CA GLY A 138 5.12 -1.01 -24.48
C GLY A 138 3.83 -0.46 -25.10
N LEU A 139 3.98 0.48 -26.04
CA LEU A 139 2.87 1.22 -26.68
C LEU A 139 1.83 0.30 -27.34
N SER A 140 2.26 -0.76 -28.03
CA SER A 140 1.37 -1.73 -28.66
C SER A 140 0.44 -2.43 -27.66
N VAL A 141 0.99 -2.87 -26.53
CA VAL A 141 0.21 -3.51 -25.44
C VAL A 141 -0.77 -2.52 -24.84
N PHE A 142 -0.36 -1.27 -24.66
CA PHE A 142 -1.24 -0.20 -24.20
C PHE A 142 -2.49 -0.05 -25.09
N PHE A 143 -2.33 -0.03 -26.43
CA PHE A 143 -3.47 0.07 -27.35
C PHE A 143 -4.36 -1.18 -27.33
N LEU A 144 -3.77 -2.37 -27.32
CA LEU A 144 -4.53 -3.61 -27.21
C LEU A 144 -5.38 -3.67 -25.93
N GLN A 145 -4.84 -3.16 -24.81
CA GLN A 145 -5.59 -3.06 -23.56
C GLN A 145 -6.66 -1.97 -23.61
N THR A 146 -6.37 -0.84 -24.25
CA THR A 146 -7.34 0.25 -24.43
C THR A 146 -8.57 -0.21 -25.19
N LEU A 147 -8.39 -1.03 -26.21
CA LEU A 147 -9.46 -1.63 -27.02
C LEU A 147 -10.10 -2.88 -26.36
N ASN A 148 -9.70 -3.24 -25.14
CA ASN A 148 -10.12 -4.45 -24.43
C ASN A 148 -9.79 -5.78 -25.16
N TRP A 149 -8.91 -5.78 -26.15
CA TRP A 149 -8.52 -6.98 -26.89
C TRP A 149 -7.84 -8.02 -26.00
N HIS A 150 -7.18 -7.60 -24.92
CA HIS A 150 -6.62 -8.51 -23.92
C HIS A 150 -7.67 -9.46 -23.33
N LYS A 151 -8.95 -9.08 -23.28
CA LYS A 151 -10.06 -9.93 -22.80
C LYS A 151 -10.43 -11.04 -23.77
N LEU A 152 -10.20 -10.82 -25.05
CA LEU A 152 -10.43 -11.82 -26.09
C LEU A 152 -9.31 -12.89 -26.12
N PHE A 153 -8.13 -12.53 -25.59
CA PHE A 153 -6.97 -13.41 -25.55
C PHE A 153 -6.36 -13.48 -24.13
N PRO A 154 -7.10 -14.04 -23.15
CA PRO A 154 -6.73 -14.02 -21.74
C PRO A 154 -5.40 -14.73 -21.43
N HIS A 155 -5.02 -15.71 -22.26
CA HIS A 155 -3.77 -16.48 -22.12
C HIS A 155 -2.59 -15.90 -22.93
N ASN A 156 -2.78 -14.80 -23.65
CA ASN A 156 -1.70 -14.19 -24.41
C ASN A 156 -0.79 -13.35 -23.50
N ARG A 157 0.40 -13.86 -23.19
CA ARG A 157 1.39 -13.23 -22.29
C ARG A 157 1.75 -11.80 -22.71
N ARG A 158 1.88 -11.51 -24.01
CA ARG A 158 2.20 -10.16 -24.48
C ARG A 158 1.06 -9.18 -24.18
N MET A 159 -0.18 -9.56 -24.46
CA MET A 159 -1.35 -8.71 -24.22
C MET A 159 -1.63 -8.50 -22.71
N ASN A 160 -1.31 -9.50 -21.89
CA ASN A 160 -1.53 -9.46 -20.45
C ASN A 160 -0.28 -9.04 -19.66
N ARG A 161 0.78 -8.58 -20.31
CA ARG A 161 2.06 -8.21 -19.68
C ARG A 161 1.89 -7.21 -18.52
N TYR A 162 1.03 -6.21 -18.68
CA TYR A 162 0.78 -5.26 -17.59
C TYR A 162 0.23 -5.93 -16.33
N TYR A 163 -0.72 -6.85 -16.49
CA TYR A 163 -1.40 -7.50 -15.36
C TYR A 163 -0.61 -8.67 -14.79
N ASN A 164 0.43 -9.17 -15.48
CA ASN A 164 1.22 -10.34 -15.07
C ASN A 164 0.33 -11.53 -14.65
N THR A 165 -0.66 -11.87 -15.46
CA THR A 165 -1.68 -12.88 -15.11
C THR A 165 -1.11 -14.28 -14.84
N ASP A 166 0.08 -14.57 -15.35
CA ASP A 166 0.83 -15.82 -15.18
C ASP A 166 2.04 -15.67 -14.24
N PHE A 167 2.06 -14.62 -13.39
CA PHE A 167 3.12 -14.43 -12.42
C PHE A 167 3.10 -15.54 -11.37
N ASP A 168 4.28 -16.15 -11.16
CA ASP A 168 4.47 -17.18 -10.14
C ASP A 168 4.63 -16.54 -8.75
N TYR A 169 3.55 -16.51 -7.99
CA TYR A 169 3.50 -15.99 -6.62
C TYR A 169 4.12 -16.93 -5.57
N SER A 170 4.73 -18.06 -5.94
CA SER A 170 5.36 -18.99 -5.00
C SER A 170 6.81 -18.68 -4.64
N ARG A 171 7.48 -17.81 -5.40
CA ARG A 171 8.93 -17.59 -5.31
C ARG A 171 9.28 -16.12 -5.13
N VAL A 172 10.41 -15.87 -4.46
CA VAL A 172 11.06 -14.54 -4.45
C VAL A 172 11.44 -14.17 -5.89
N ARG A 173 11.06 -12.97 -6.31
CA ARG A 173 11.35 -12.48 -7.67
C ARG A 173 11.63 -10.97 -7.68
N VAL A 174 12.56 -10.57 -8.55
CA VAL A 174 12.68 -9.17 -8.96
C VAL A 174 11.49 -8.84 -9.85
N VAL A 175 10.83 -7.72 -9.59
CA VAL A 175 9.63 -7.26 -10.29
C VAL A 175 9.81 -5.83 -10.82
N GLU A 176 9.09 -5.49 -11.86
CA GLU A 176 9.14 -4.12 -12.42
C GLU A 176 8.33 -3.14 -11.57
N SER A 177 7.19 -3.58 -11.03
CA SER A 177 6.34 -2.76 -10.19
C SER A 177 5.55 -3.62 -9.20
N ILE A 178 5.44 -3.14 -7.96
CA ILE A 178 4.70 -3.76 -6.87
C ILE A 178 3.78 -2.70 -6.23
N GLY A 179 2.56 -3.11 -5.86
CA GLY A 179 1.60 -2.20 -5.23
C GLY A 179 2.03 -1.74 -3.84
N THR A 180 1.66 -0.54 -3.47
CA THR A 180 2.06 0.11 -2.21
C THR A 180 1.21 -0.23 -1.00
N SER A 181 0.26 -1.15 -1.11
CA SER A 181 -0.61 -1.53 0.02
C SER A 181 0.14 -2.17 1.20
N ALA A 182 1.32 -2.78 0.93
CA ALA A 182 2.31 -3.17 1.94
C ALA A 182 3.69 -3.17 1.24
N TYR A 183 4.42 -2.06 1.38
CA TYR A 183 5.58 -1.75 0.54
C TYR A 183 6.72 -1.26 1.43
N VAL A 184 7.72 -2.09 1.66
CA VAL A 184 8.86 -1.73 2.52
C VAL A 184 10.01 -1.23 1.66
N MET A 185 10.50 -0.05 1.95
CA MET A 185 11.51 0.64 1.17
C MET A 185 12.67 1.11 2.07
N ARG A 186 13.90 1.03 1.54
CA ARG A 186 15.12 1.46 2.20
C ARG A 186 15.19 2.99 2.26
N ARG A 187 15.62 3.58 3.39
CA ARG A 187 15.75 5.05 3.56
C ARG A 187 16.57 5.68 2.44
N SER A 188 17.74 5.13 2.13
CA SER A 188 18.61 5.63 1.07
C SER A 188 17.95 5.69 -0.30
N THR A 189 16.89 4.89 -0.53
CA THR A 189 16.13 4.92 -1.79
C THR A 189 15.42 6.25 -1.97
N TRP A 190 14.58 6.68 -1.01
CA TRP A 190 13.85 7.95 -1.17
C TRP A 190 14.74 9.17 -0.93
N GLU A 191 15.81 9.05 -0.16
CA GLU A 191 16.80 10.13 -0.01
C GLU A 191 17.57 10.39 -1.32
N THR A 192 17.84 9.34 -2.11
CA THR A 192 18.58 9.45 -3.38
C THR A 192 17.67 9.70 -4.58
N VAL A 193 16.55 8.99 -4.65
CA VAL A 193 15.64 9.05 -5.80
C VAL A 193 14.65 10.20 -5.69
N GLY A 194 14.35 10.63 -4.48
CA GLY A 194 13.33 11.62 -4.14
C GLY A 194 12.03 10.96 -3.69
N LEU A 195 11.06 11.79 -3.38
CA LEU A 195 9.75 11.42 -2.89
C LEU A 195 8.79 11.08 -4.05
N LEU A 196 7.58 10.62 -3.72
CA LEU A 196 6.53 10.36 -4.71
C LEU A 196 6.10 11.67 -5.38
N ASP A 197 5.72 11.61 -6.66
CA ASP A 197 5.24 12.77 -7.41
C ASP A 197 3.83 13.20 -6.93
N GLU A 198 3.75 14.34 -6.25
CA GLU A 198 2.53 14.87 -5.65
C GLU A 198 1.49 15.41 -6.66
N ASN A 199 1.85 15.48 -7.95
CA ASN A 199 0.90 15.84 -9.01
C ASN A 199 -0.10 14.71 -9.31
N PHE A 200 0.22 13.46 -8.91
CA PHE A 200 -0.77 12.38 -8.90
C PHE A 200 -1.71 12.57 -7.71
N ARG A 201 -3.00 12.68 -7.98
CA ARG A 201 -4.00 12.83 -6.92
C ARG A 201 -4.25 11.50 -6.19
N TRP A 202 -4.75 10.49 -6.91
CA TRP A 202 -5.23 9.24 -6.32
C TRP A 202 -4.71 7.98 -7.03
N SER A 203 -4.41 8.07 -8.30
CA SER A 203 -4.02 6.92 -9.11
C SER A 203 -2.60 7.06 -9.62
N MET A 204 -1.88 5.94 -9.65
CA MET A 204 -0.56 5.77 -10.28
C MET A 204 0.67 6.43 -9.62
N PRO A 205 0.65 7.06 -8.42
CA PRO A 205 1.88 7.59 -7.84
C PRO A 205 2.90 6.47 -7.54
N ASP A 206 2.44 5.31 -7.13
CA ASP A 206 3.22 4.10 -6.91
C ASP A 206 3.84 3.58 -8.21
N ILE A 207 3.05 3.49 -9.27
CA ILE A 207 3.52 3.05 -10.60
C ILE A 207 4.59 4.01 -11.13
N ALA A 208 4.39 5.32 -10.99
CA ALA A 208 5.35 6.33 -11.42
C ALA A 208 6.66 6.27 -10.61
N TYR A 209 6.55 6.05 -9.30
CA TYR A 209 7.71 5.89 -8.44
C TYR A 209 8.48 4.61 -8.77
N ASN A 210 7.78 3.48 -8.90
CA ASN A 210 8.38 2.21 -9.31
C ASN A 210 9.04 2.29 -10.69
N TYR A 211 8.42 3.02 -11.63
CA TYR A 211 9.03 3.28 -12.94
C TYR A 211 10.33 4.08 -12.82
N THR A 212 10.36 5.09 -11.95
CA THR A 212 11.57 5.87 -11.69
C THR A 212 12.66 5.00 -11.10
N LEU A 213 12.34 4.14 -10.13
CA LEU A 213 13.27 3.17 -9.55
C LEU A 213 13.81 2.22 -10.62
N HIS A 214 12.92 1.62 -11.41
CA HIS A 214 13.28 0.70 -12.49
C HIS A 214 14.21 1.36 -13.53
N LYS A 215 13.91 2.58 -13.96
CA LYS A 215 14.73 3.34 -14.92
C LYS A 215 16.12 3.68 -14.37
N ARG A 216 16.27 3.80 -13.06
CA ARG A 216 17.55 4.04 -12.38
C ARG A 216 18.30 2.75 -11.98
N GLY A 217 17.77 1.58 -12.38
CA GLY A 217 18.40 0.27 -12.13
C GLY A 217 18.21 -0.28 -10.71
N TYR A 218 17.32 0.31 -9.91
CA TYR A 218 16.97 -0.23 -8.61
C TYR A 218 16.14 -1.50 -8.74
N LYS A 219 16.37 -2.47 -7.83
CA LYS A 219 15.61 -3.72 -7.80
C LYS A 219 14.50 -3.66 -6.77
N LEU A 220 13.32 -4.07 -7.21
CA LEU A 220 12.14 -4.27 -6.38
C LEU A 220 11.89 -5.77 -6.26
N TYR A 221 11.65 -6.27 -5.04
CA TYR A 221 11.49 -7.69 -4.80
C TYR A 221 10.08 -8.02 -4.29
N TYR A 222 9.49 -9.03 -4.88
CA TYR A 222 8.34 -9.72 -4.33
C TYR A 222 8.81 -10.84 -3.40
N VAL A 223 8.30 -10.89 -2.17
CA VAL A 223 8.72 -11.81 -1.10
C VAL A 223 7.51 -12.61 -0.60
N PRO A 224 7.28 -13.83 -1.11
CA PRO A 224 6.08 -14.62 -0.82
C PRO A 224 6.08 -15.33 0.54
N SER A 225 7.17 -15.28 1.29
CA SER A 225 7.30 -15.97 2.58
C SER A 225 6.37 -15.44 3.67
N VAL A 226 5.82 -14.24 3.46
CA VAL A 226 4.87 -13.59 4.36
C VAL A 226 3.70 -13.01 3.58
N SER A 227 2.54 -12.91 4.26
CA SER A 227 1.28 -12.50 3.65
C SER A 227 0.63 -11.36 4.44
N VAL A 228 -0.03 -10.46 3.71
CA VAL A 228 -0.85 -9.37 4.27
C VAL A 228 -2.20 -9.38 3.56
N VAL A 229 -3.30 -9.27 4.30
CA VAL A 229 -4.64 -9.13 3.73
C VAL A 229 -4.88 -7.67 3.38
N HIS A 230 -5.40 -7.41 2.17
CA HIS A 230 -5.75 -6.07 1.72
C HIS A 230 -7.19 -6.06 1.21
N PHE A 231 -8.02 -5.25 1.84
CA PHE A 231 -9.45 -5.19 1.51
C PHE A 231 -9.74 -4.49 0.18
N GLY A 232 -8.92 -3.54 -0.19
CA GLY A 232 -8.95 -2.84 -1.48
C GLY A 232 -10.20 -2.04 -1.80
N GLY A 233 -10.03 -0.91 -2.48
CA GLY A 233 -11.13 -0.16 -3.08
C GLY A 233 -12.06 0.59 -2.13
N GLN A 234 -11.76 0.66 -0.83
CA GLN A 234 -12.65 1.27 0.17
C GLN A 234 -12.86 2.77 -0.06
N THR A 235 -11.82 3.47 -0.48
CA THR A 235 -11.86 4.91 -0.74
C THR A 235 -12.30 5.24 -2.17
N ALA A 236 -11.95 4.40 -3.14
CA ALA A 236 -12.24 4.63 -4.57
C ALA A 236 -13.69 4.31 -4.98
N SER A 237 -14.43 3.53 -4.18
CA SER A 237 -15.75 3.01 -4.53
C SER A 237 -16.88 4.05 -4.51
N GLN A 238 -16.64 5.25 -3.96
CA GLN A 238 -17.69 6.22 -3.71
C GLN A 238 -18.15 6.97 -4.97
N ASN A 239 -17.31 7.10 -6.01
CA ASN A 239 -17.69 7.74 -7.28
C ASN A 239 -16.89 7.17 -8.46
N VAL A 240 -17.48 6.20 -9.14
CA VAL A 240 -16.86 5.45 -10.22
C VAL A 240 -16.43 6.33 -11.41
N LEU A 241 -17.25 7.28 -11.83
CA LEU A 241 -16.94 8.15 -12.96
C LEU A 241 -15.81 9.12 -12.62
N ARG A 242 -15.76 9.60 -11.38
CA ARG A 242 -14.64 10.41 -10.90
C ARG A 242 -13.35 9.61 -10.88
N ALA A 243 -13.38 8.40 -10.30
CA ALA A 243 -12.22 7.51 -10.26
C ALA A 243 -11.70 7.18 -11.67
N LEU A 244 -12.60 6.89 -12.62
CA LEU A 244 -12.25 6.64 -14.02
C LEU A 244 -11.58 7.85 -14.67
N ARG A 245 -12.14 9.05 -14.48
CA ARG A 245 -11.56 10.29 -15.01
C ARG A 245 -10.15 10.52 -14.45
N GLU A 246 -9.97 10.33 -13.14
CA GLU A 246 -8.68 10.51 -12.48
C GLU A 246 -7.65 9.49 -12.93
N GLN A 247 -8.03 8.21 -13.11
CA GLN A 247 -7.15 7.20 -13.70
C GLN A 247 -6.70 7.56 -15.12
N CYS A 248 -7.61 8.03 -15.95
CA CYS A 248 -7.29 8.45 -17.33
C CYS A 248 -6.38 9.67 -17.34
N SER A 249 -6.63 10.66 -16.47
CA SER A 249 -5.80 11.86 -16.35
C SER A 249 -4.40 11.51 -15.84
N ALA A 250 -4.31 10.63 -14.85
CA ALA A 250 -3.03 10.16 -14.31
C ALA A 250 -2.22 9.40 -15.38
N LEU A 251 -2.86 8.59 -16.21
CA LEU A 251 -2.19 7.87 -17.29
C LEU A 251 -1.66 8.82 -18.39
N ILE A 252 -2.40 9.87 -18.75
CA ILE A 252 -1.91 10.90 -19.66
C ILE A 252 -0.71 11.61 -19.02
N TYR A 253 -0.85 12.09 -17.78
CA TYR A 253 0.22 12.76 -17.07
C TYR A 253 1.48 11.89 -16.98
N PHE A 254 1.33 10.62 -16.57
CA PHE A 254 2.44 9.67 -16.49
C PHE A 254 3.14 9.51 -17.85
N SER A 255 2.38 9.26 -18.92
CA SER A 255 2.95 9.04 -20.25
C SER A 255 3.73 10.24 -20.78
N GLU A 256 3.32 11.45 -20.41
CA GLU A 256 3.93 12.70 -20.89
C GLU A 256 5.07 13.20 -20.01
N ARG A 257 4.89 13.15 -18.69
CA ARG A 257 5.87 13.62 -17.71
C ARG A 257 7.10 12.72 -17.64
N TYR A 258 6.88 11.42 -17.80
CA TYR A 258 7.94 10.41 -17.72
C TYR A 258 8.41 9.93 -19.10
N ASP A 259 7.90 10.56 -20.17
CA ASP A 259 8.17 10.16 -21.57
C ASP A 259 8.07 8.64 -21.78
N TYR A 260 7.09 8.04 -21.09
CA TYR A 260 6.98 6.59 -20.95
C TYR A 260 6.90 5.86 -22.29
N PHE A 261 6.14 6.38 -23.25
CA PHE A 261 6.02 5.84 -24.59
C PHE A 261 6.91 6.57 -25.62
N GLY A 262 7.71 7.56 -25.19
CA GLY A 262 8.59 8.37 -26.01
C GLY A 262 8.20 9.85 -26.04
N THR A 263 9.11 10.69 -26.52
CA THR A 263 9.01 12.16 -26.48
C THR A 263 8.26 12.78 -27.67
N GLY A 264 8.01 11.99 -28.72
CA GLY A 264 7.41 12.47 -29.97
C GLY A 264 5.99 13.05 -29.79
N ARG A 265 5.73 14.25 -30.31
CA ARG A 265 4.40 14.90 -30.20
C ARG A 265 3.28 14.04 -30.80
N PHE A 266 3.56 13.33 -31.89
CA PHE A 266 2.60 12.39 -32.49
C PHE A 266 2.27 11.23 -31.56
N ILE A 267 3.27 10.63 -30.90
CA ILE A 267 3.07 9.53 -29.94
C ILE A 267 2.23 10.02 -28.75
N LYS A 268 2.54 11.19 -28.21
CA LYS A 268 1.76 11.79 -27.10
C LYS A 268 0.31 12.04 -27.50
N ALA A 269 0.08 12.56 -28.71
CA ALA A 269 -1.28 12.76 -29.24
C ALA A 269 -2.03 11.42 -29.42
N LEU A 270 -1.37 10.40 -29.92
CA LEU A 270 -1.92 9.07 -30.10
C LEU A 270 -2.30 8.42 -28.76
N VAL A 271 -1.43 8.53 -27.75
CA VAL A 271 -1.71 8.04 -26.38
C VAL A 271 -2.91 8.76 -25.78
N ARG A 272 -2.97 10.09 -25.88
CA ARG A 272 -4.14 10.87 -25.43
C ARG A 272 -5.42 10.38 -26.11
N PHE A 273 -5.40 10.21 -27.41
CA PHE A 273 -6.55 9.70 -28.17
C PHE A 273 -6.99 8.33 -27.64
N GLY A 274 -6.06 7.38 -27.47
CA GLY A 274 -6.36 6.06 -26.92
C GLY A 274 -6.96 6.12 -25.49
N VAL A 275 -6.43 6.99 -24.64
CA VAL A 275 -6.98 7.18 -23.27
C VAL A 275 -8.40 7.74 -23.32
N TYR A 276 -8.69 8.71 -24.21
CA TYR A 276 -10.04 9.25 -24.37
C TYR A 276 -11.01 8.21 -24.93
N VAL A 277 -10.60 7.42 -25.93
CA VAL A 277 -11.43 6.30 -26.43
C VAL A 277 -11.77 5.34 -25.28
N ARG A 278 -10.79 4.96 -24.47
CA ARG A 278 -11.01 4.12 -23.27
C ARG A 278 -11.97 4.77 -22.27
N TYR A 279 -11.79 6.06 -21.98
CA TYR A 279 -12.64 6.81 -21.06
C TYR A 279 -14.08 6.80 -21.54
N TYR A 280 -14.35 7.25 -22.76
CA TYR A 280 -15.71 7.35 -23.26
C TYR A 280 -16.38 6.00 -23.49
N SER A 281 -15.65 4.96 -23.88
CA SER A 281 -16.19 3.60 -23.98
C SER A 281 -16.65 3.06 -22.63
N LYS A 282 -15.90 3.32 -21.56
CA LYS A 282 -16.28 2.92 -20.20
C LYS A 282 -17.44 3.76 -19.64
N VAL A 283 -17.47 5.06 -19.91
CA VAL A 283 -18.59 5.94 -19.56
C VAL A 283 -19.87 5.49 -20.25
N LEU A 284 -19.79 5.21 -21.55
CA LEU A 284 -20.93 4.68 -22.31
C LEU A 284 -21.40 3.34 -21.74
N GLY A 285 -20.48 2.42 -21.49
CA GLY A 285 -20.80 1.13 -20.85
C GLY A 285 -21.45 1.28 -19.50
N TYR A 286 -21.03 2.26 -18.67
CA TYR A 286 -21.65 2.57 -17.40
C TYR A 286 -23.11 3.02 -17.54
N TYR A 287 -23.41 3.86 -18.52
CA TYR A 287 -24.78 4.34 -18.74
C TYR A 287 -25.69 3.30 -19.41
N LEU A 288 -25.13 2.42 -20.24
CA LEU A 288 -25.88 1.34 -20.91
C LEU A 288 -26.09 0.11 -20.02
N SER A 289 -25.31 -0.07 -18.97
CA SER A 289 -25.46 -1.21 -18.04
C SER A 289 -26.62 -0.98 -17.08
N SER A 290 -27.52 -1.93 -17.00
CA SER A 290 -28.54 -2.00 -15.96
C SER A 290 -27.93 -2.23 -14.57
N ASP A 291 -26.78 -2.89 -14.51
CA ASP A 291 -26.00 -3.11 -13.29
C ASP A 291 -24.85 -2.10 -13.18
N LYS A 292 -25.12 -0.99 -12.51
CA LYS A 292 -24.12 0.06 -12.25
C LYS A 292 -22.93 -0.41 -11.38
N ARG A 293 -22.94 -1.69 -10.93
CA ARG A 293 -21.83 -2.33 -10.21
C ARG A 293 -20.72 -2.85 -11.13
N VAL A 294 -20.90 -2.86 -12.43
CA VAL A 294 -19.94 -3.39 -13.42
C VAL A 294 -18.56 -2.70 -13.39
N ILE A 295 -18.47 -1.52 -12.77
CA ILE A 295 -17.20 -0.80 -12.61
C ILE A 295 -16.68 -0.85 -11.15
N LYS A 296 -17.41 -1.49 -10.24
CA LYS A 296 -16.89 -1.77 -8.89
C LYS A 296 -15.86 -2.88 -8.99
N GLY A 297 -14.68 -2.62 -8.44
CA GLY A 297 -13.77 -3.69 -8.03
C GLY A 297 -14.48 -4.65 -7.06
N PRO A 298 -13.89 -5.78 -6.69
CA PRO A 298 -14.49 -6.70 -5.73
C PRO A 298 -14.97 -5.90 -4.53
N GLY A 299 -16.26 -6.04 -4.21
CA GLY A 299 -16.88 -5.29 -3.13
C GLY A 299 -16.11 -5.50 -1.83
N ALA A 300 -16.08 -4.47 -0.99
CA ALA A 300 -15.53 -4.61 0.34
C ALA A 300 -16.23 -5.73 1.08
N PRO A 301 -15.50 -6.60 1.77
CA PRO A 301 -16.10 -7.59 2.62
C PRO A 301 -16.90 -6.89 3.74
N PRO A 302 -17.97 -7.52 4.24
CA PRO A 302 -18.66 -7.02 5.42
C PRO A 302 -17.68 -6.86 6.59
N ARG A 303 -17.87 -5.82 7.41
CA ARG A 303 -17.05 -5.55 8.61
C ARG A 303 -16.92 -6.77 9.53
N GLU A 304 -17.90 -7.66 9.50
CA GLU A 304 -17.96 -8.91 10.24
C GLU A 304 -16.87 -9.90 9.83
N ILE A 305 -16.50 -9.98 8.55
CA ILE A 305 -15.45 -10.89 8.07
C ILE A 305 -14.09 -10.48 8.63
N ALA A 306 -13.78 -9.19 8.71
CA ALA A 306 -12.51 -8.73 9.31
C ALA A 306 -12.41 -9.11 10.79
N ALA A 307 -13.52 -8.97 11.55
CA ALA A 307 -13.58 -9.36 12.95
C ALA A 307 -13.45 -10.88 13.10
N GLN A 308 -14.08 -11.66 12.23
CA GLN A 308 -13.99 -13.11 12.21
C GLN A 308 -12.58 -13.61 11.87
N MET A 309 -11.92 -13.03 10.85
CA MET A 309 -10.53 -13.36 10.51
C MET A 309 -9.55 -13.05 11.64
N LEU A 310 -9.76 -11.94 12.38
CA LEU A 310 -8.98 -11.62 13.58
C LEU A 310 -9.22 -12.64 14.70
N ALA A 311 -10.46 -13.12 14.88
CA ALA A 311 -10.81 -14.10 15.90
C ALA A 311 -10.27 -15.52 15.59
N GLU A 312 -10.37 -15.96 14.35
CA GLU A 312 -9.90 -17.28 13.88
C GLU A 312 -8.38 -17.40 13.96
N ASN A 313 -7.64 -16.33 13.59
CA ASN A 313 -6.18 -16.31 13.73
C ASN A 313 -5.69 -16.22 15.18
N ALA A 314 -6.49 -15.69 16.09
CA ALA A 314 -6.16 -15.69 17.52
C ALA A 314 -6.20 -17.09 18.14
N GLY A 315 -6.98 -18.03 17.56
CA GLY A 315 -7.10 -19.43 18.01
C GLY A 315 -6.03 -20.38 17.44
N SER A 316 -5.32 -20.01 16.38
CA SER A 316 -4.40 -20.89 15.67
C SER A 316 -2.91 -20.75 16.05
N HIS A 317 -2.54 -19.81 16.93
CA HIS A 317 -1.19 -19.75 17.46
C HIS A 317 -1.08 -20.60 18.74
N PRO A 318 -0.13 -21.56 18.84
CA PRO A 318 0.18 -22.22 20.10
C PRO A 318 0.66 -21.12 21.05
N ALA A 319 -0.11 -20.91 22.13
CA ALA A 319 0.21 -19.99 23.19
C ALA A 319 1.66 -20.22 23.65
N SER A 320 2.56 -19.30 23.35
CA SER A 320 3.83 -19.24 24.06
C SER A 320 3.52 -18.87 25.49
N ASN A 321 3.50 -19.89 26.33
CA ASN A 321 3.22 -19.84 27.76
C ASN A 321 4.42 -19.14 28.46
N LYS A 322 4.59 -17.83 28.26
CA LYS A 322 5.42 -17.02 29.14
C LYS A 322 4.54 -16.55 30.30
N LYS A 323 4.61 -17.32 31.39
CA LYS A 323 4.19 -16.86 32.72
C LYS A 323 4.75 -15.44 32.92
N ARG A 324 3.85 -14.49 33.09
CA ARG A 324 4.19 -13.17 33.63
C ARG A 324 4.53 -13.39 35.09
N ASP A 325 5.79 -13.47 35.42
CA ASP A 325 6.25 -13.36 36.79
C ASP A 325 5.85 -11.96 37.29
N LYS A 326 4.92 -11.96 38.26
CA LYS A 326 4.57 -10.76 39.01
C LYS A 326 5.79 -10.37 39.82
N VAL A 327 6.42 -9.26 39.49
CA VAL A 327 7.40 -8.60 40.32
C VAL A 327 6.65 -8.06 41.56
N PRO A 328 7.03 -8.46 42.80
CA PRO A 328 6.40 -7.92 44.00
C PRO A 328 6.79 -6.45 44.16
N VAL A 329 5.79 -5.62 44.40
CA VAL A 329 5.97 -4.22 44.78
C VAL A 329 6.57 -4.20 46.18
N GLY A 330 7.87 -3.95 46.29
CA GLY A 330 8.56 -3.71 47.54
C GLY A 330 8.12 -2.37 48.12
N SER A 331 7.63 -2.42 49.35
CA SER A 331 7.30 -1.28 50.20
C SER A 331 8.53 -0.39 50.42
N LEU A 332 8.50 0.85 49.96
CA LEU A 332 9.43 1.89 50.33
C LEU A 332 9.05 2.43 51.71
N THR A 333 9.80 2.01 52.72
CA THR A 333 9.82 2.65 54.04
C THR A 333 10.60 3.99 53.91
N GLN A 334 9.98 5.05 54.40
CA GLN A 334 10.62 6.36 54.59
C GLN A 334 11.71 6.27 55.68
N PRO A 335 12.84 6.96 55.53
CA PRO A 335 13.75 7.18 56.68
C PRO A 335 13.24 8.37 57.50
N GLY A 336 13.07 8.12 58.81
CA GLY A 336 12.72 9.12 59.80
C GLY A 336 13.80 10.19 59.96
N SER A 337 13.33 11.38 60.28
CA SER A 337 14.09 12.45 60.94
C SER A 337 14.57 11.99 62.28
N ASP A 338 15.86 12.15 62.60
CA ASP A 338 16.32 12.61 63.92
C ASP A 338 17.84 12.84 63.94
N ALA A 339 18.18 14.02 64.54
CA ALA A 339 19.46 14.55 65.07
C ALA A 339 20.47 15.10 64.08
#